data_b544461d9b1ddcb882b56d5b1cb09d04
#
_entry.id   b544461d9b1ddcb882b56d5b1cb09d04
#
_cell.length_a   1.000
_cell.length_b   1.000
_cell.length_c   1.000
_cell.angle_alpha   90.00
_cell.angle_beta   90.00
_cell.angle_gamma   90.00
#
_symmetry.space_group_name_H-M   'P 1'
#
loop_
_entity.id
_entity.type
_entity.pdbx_description
1 polymer ?
#
loop_
_entity_poly.entity_id
_entity_poly.type
_entity_poly.pdbx_seq_one_letter_code
_entity_poly.pdbx_strand_id
1 'polypeptide(L)'
;DKSRITIATVTENEFNDYVRVIGQVLPSRMIYLDAIEGGRVEERLHEEGAMVKKGDVILRLSNPLLNIGIMQSEADLAYQENELRNTRISMEQERLSLKQDRIGIQKEFIIKKRRYGQYKRLMEGQLIAREDYLQATEEYEAVKEQLSVLDERIRQDSLFRLTQISSLDENIMNMKRSLALV
;
A
#
# COMPACT_ATOMS: atom_id res chain seq x y z
N ASP A 1 36.47 21.13 98.80
CA ASP A 1 36.16 20.82 97.41
C ASP A 1 37.37 20.33 96.66
N LYS A 2 37.41 19.07 96.37
CA LYS A 2 38.48 18.50 95.58
C LYS A 2 38.16 18.71 94.12
N SER A 3 38.74 19.71 93.51
CA SER A 3 38.70 19.91 92.06
C SER A 3 39.36 18.75 91.37
N ARG A 4 38.61 17.99 90.59
CA ARG A 4 39.16 16.94 89.73
C ARG A 4 39.96 17.61 88.61
N ILE A 5 41.28 17.40 88.66
CA ILE A 5 42.16 17.83 87.57
C ILE A 5 42.29 16.64 86.64
N THR A 6 41.90 16.81 85.43
CA THR A 6 42.11 15.81 84.36
C THR A 6 43.42 16.09 83.68
N ILE A 7 44.36 15.16 83.72
CA ILE A 7 45.66 15.27 83.02
C ILE A 7 45.55 14.43 81.76
N ALA A 8 45.86 15.01 80.65
CA ALA A 8 45.93 14.31 79.39
C ALA A 8 47.32 14.54 78.76
N THR A 9 47.90 13.53 78.16
CA THR A 9 49.15 13.62 77.40
C THR A 9 48.82 14.15 76.00
N VAL A 10 49.56 15.17 75.58
CA VAL A 10 49.43 15.70 74.21
C VAL A 10 50.15 14.75 73.28
N THR A 11 49.45 14.23 72.33
CA THR A 11 49.99 13.38 71.22
C THR A 11 49.75 14.09 69.91
N GLU A 12 50.71 14.00 69.03
CA GLU A 12 50.62 14.49 67.65
C GLU A 12 49.92 13.41 66.80
N ASN A 13 48.64 13.70 66.42
CA ASN A 13 47.82 12.82 65.56
C ASN A 13 47.06 13.71 64.59
N GLU A 14 46.65 13.07 63.48
CA GLU A 14 45.76 13.76 62.54
C GLU A 14 44.45 14.17 63.28
N PHE A 15 44.12 15.42 63.21
CA PHE A 15 42.87 15.95 63.76
C PHE A 15 41.82 16.01 62.65
N ASN A 16 40.83 15.11 62.72
CA ASN A 16 39.72 15.09 61.80
C ASN A 16 38.50 15.80 62.43
N ASP A 17 38.15 16.95 61.83
CA ASP A 17 36.94 17.67 62.17
C ASP A 17 35.82 17.28 61.15
N TYR A 18 34.74 16.74 61.69
CA TYR A 18 33.63 16.27 60.90
C TYR A 18 32.46 17.25 60.96
N VAL A 19 32.14 17.85 59.81
CA VAL A 19 30.93 18.65 59.67
C VAL A 19 29.81 17.79 59.14
N ARG A 20 28.73 17.65 59.92
CA ARG A 20 27.53 16.90 59.50
C ARG A 20 26.75 17.73 58.48
N VAL A 21 26.69 17.30 57.23
CA VAL A 21 25.91 17.94 56.18
C VAL A 21 24.74 17.00 55.85
N ILE A 22 23.53 17.57 55.83
CA ILE A 22 22.33 16.87 55.39
C ILE A 22 22.23 17.07 53.87
N GLY A 23 22.19 16.00 53.10
CA GLY A 23 22.00 16.01 51.63
C GLY A 23 20.82 15.15 51.23
N GLN A 24 20.18 15.48 50.11
CA GLN A 24 19.18 14.68 49.48
C GLN A 24 19.74 14.05 48.23
N VAL A 25 19.57 12.75 48.08
CA VAL A 25 19.95 12.04 46.84
C VAL A 25 18.83 12.21 45.83
N LEU A 26 19.17 12.80 44.68
CA LEU A 26 18.26 12.92 43.54
C LEU A 26 18.78 12.09 42.37
N PRO A 27 17.90 11.50 41.56
CA PRO A 27 18.32 10.79 40.36
C PRO A 27 18.98 11.75 39.37
N SER A 28 20.09 11.34 38.76
CA SER A 28 20.80 12.15 37.78
C SER A 28 20.01 12.33 36.46
N ARG A 29 19.11 11.39 36.17
CA ARG A 29 18.21 11.44 35.00
C ARG A 29 16.88 10.74 35.36
N MET A 30 15.80 11.38 35.00
CA MET A 30 14.46 10.83 35.10
C MET A 30 13.83 10.83 33.71
N ILE A 31 13.25 9.72 33.27
CA ILE A 31 12.59 9.56 31.98
C ILE A 31 11.17 9.12 32.26
N TYR A 32 10.21 9.86 31.72
CA TYR A 32 8.82 9.47 31.72
C TYR A 32 8.51 8.74 30.40
N LEU A 33 7.94 7.55 30.50
CA LEU A 33 7.53 6.73 29.37
C LEU A 33 6.01 6.74 29.32
N ASP A 34 5.49 7.36 28.27
CA ASP A 34 4.06 7.41 27.99
C ASP A 34 3.70 6.41 26.90
N ALA A 35 2.58 5.71 27.06
CA ALA A 35 2.03 4.86 26.03
C ALA A 35 1.26 5.73 25.01
N ILE A 36 1.69 5.71 23.74
CA ILE A 36 1.13 6.55 22.67
C ILE A 36 -0.37 6.28 22.50
N GLU A 37 -0.75 5.00 22.40
CA GLU A 37 -2.14 4.59 22.19
C GLU A 37 -2.89 4.35 23.52
N GLY A 38 -2.20 4.42 24.64
CA GLY A 38 -2.77 4.10 25.94
C GLY A 38 -3.18 2.64 26.08
N GLY A 39 -3.86 2.30 27.14
CA GLY A 39 -4.37 0.96 27.36
C GLY A 39 -4.55 0.61 28.83
N ARG A 40 -5.18 -0.54 29.07
CA ARG A 40 -5.31 -1.11 30.42
C ARG A 40 -4.05 -1.93 30.72
N VAL A 41 -3.45 -1.73 31.90
CA VAL A 41 -2.34 -2.59 32.35
C VAL A 41 -2.87 -4.01 32.55
N GLU A 42 -2.36 -4.93 31.76
CA GLU A 42 -2.68 -6.36 31.85
C GLU A 42 -1.74 -7.07 32.80
N GLU A 43 -0.45 -6.77 32.68
CA GLU A 43 0.58 -7.42 33.47
C GLU A 43 1.74 -6.44 33.76
N ARG A 44 2.21 -6.46 34.99
CA ARG A 44 3.44 -5.78 35.39
C ARG A 44 4.54 -6.81 35.59
N LEU A 45 5.54 -6.80 34.69
CA LEU A 45 6.61 -7.81 34.67
C LEU A 45 7.78 -7.47 35.59
N HIS A 46 7.97 -6.19 35.93
CA HIS A 46 8.99 -5.73 36.87
C HIS A 46 8.39 -4.86 37.94
N GLU A 47 8.83 -5.08 39.20
CA GLU A 47 8.41 -4.27 40.35
C GLU A 47 9.27 -3.01 40.48
N GLU A 48 8.79 -2.08 41.29
CA GLU A 48 9.50 -0.85 41.60
C GLU A 48 10.86 -1.15 42.27
N GLY A 49 11.91 -0.52 41.80
CA GLY A 49 13.28 -0.75 42.25
C GLY A 49 14.02 -1.86 41.52
N ALA A 50 13.39 -2.58 40.59
CA ALA A 50 14.06 -3.62 39.80
C ALA A 50 15.08 -3.02 38.82
N MET A 51 16.15 -3.73 38.57
CA MET A 51 17.17 -3.39 37.55
C MET A 51 16.70 -3.90 36.20
N VAL A 52 16.57 -2.99 35.25
CA VAL A 52 16.15 -3.30 33.86
C VAL A 52 17.20 -2.91 32.85
N LYS A 53 17.27 -3.62 31.74
CA LYS A 53 18.16 -3.38 30.59
C LYS A 53 17.35 -2.87 29.42
N LYS A 54 18.05 -2.31 28.44
CA LYS A 54 17.45 -1.91 27.18
C LYS A 54 16.82 -3.13 26.48
N GLY A 55 15.51 -3.07 26.25
CA GLY A 55 14.74 -4.14 25.62
C GLY A 55 13.90 -4.97 26.58
N ASP A 56 14.08 -4.82 27.91
CA ASP A 56 13.27 -5.52 28.89
C ASP A 56 11.83 -4.95 28.89
N VAL A 57 10.85 -5.85 28.92
CA VAL A 57 9.44 -5.49 28.96
C VAL A 57 9.06 -5.19 30.41
N ILE A 58 8.69 -3.95 30.68
CA ILE A 58 8.32 -3.50 32.04
C ILE A 58 6.84 -3.74 32.30
N LEU A 59 5.98 -3.35 31.35
CA LEU A 59 4.52 -3.46 31.44
C LEU A 59 3.97 -4.05 30.15
N ARG A 60 2.89 -4.82 30.27
CA ARG A 60 2.06 -5.24 29.15
C ARG A 60 0.73 -4.49 29.23
N LEU A 61 0.39 -3.81 28.14
CA LEU A 61 -0.86 -3.07 28.01
C LEU A 61 -1.81 -3.81 27.06
N SER A 62 -3.08 -3.77 27.36
CA SER A 62 -4.16 -4.25 26.49
C SER A 62 -5.06 -3.09 26.09
N ASN A 63 -5.31 -2.96 24.80
CA ASN A 63 -6.22 -1.98 24.23
C ASN A 63 -7.24 -2.65 23.30
N PRO A 64 -8.42 -3.07 23.82
CA PRO A 64 -9.45 -3.74 23.01
C PRO A 64 -9.99 -2.86 21.87
N LEU A 65 -10.04 -1.54 22.05
CA LEU A 65 -10.51 -0.62 21.00
C LEU A 65 -9.54 -0.55 19.85
N LEU A 66 -8.23 -0.53 20.13
CA LEU A 66 -7.19 -0.61 19.10
C LEU A 66 -7.30 -1.92 18.33
N ASN A 67 -7.46 -3.06 19.00
CA ASN A 67 -7.63 -4.37 18.36
C ASN A 67 -8.86 -4.41 17.44
N ILE A 68 -9.99 -3.83 17.86
CA ILE A 68 -11.17 -3.72 17.00
C ILE A 68 -10.88 -2.84 15.78
N GLY A 69 -10.17 -1.73 15.94
CA GLY A 69 -9.76 -0.85 14.86
C GLY A 69 -8.85 -1.55 13.84
N ILE A 70 -7.90 -2.35 14.31
CA ILE A 70 -7.02 -3.17 13.46
C ILE A 70 -7.85 -4.20 12.67
N MET A 71 -8.74 -4.94 13.34
CA MET A 71 -9.60 -5.95 12.69
C MET A 71 -10.51 -5.31 11.63
N GLN A 72 -11.05 -4.12 11.87
CA GLN A 72 -11.84 -3.39 10.88
C GLN A 72 -10.99 -3.00 9.67
N SER A 73 -9.79 -2.45 9.90
CA SER A 73 -8.88 -2.08 8.82
C SER A 73 -8.39 -3.28 8.01
N GLU A 74 -8.18 -4.43 8.65
CA GLU A 74 -7.87 -5.69 7.96
C GLU A 74 -9.04 -6.19 7.10
N ALA A 75 -10.28 -6.09 7.61
CA ALA A 75 -11.48 -6.45 6.86
C ALA A 75 -11.68 -5.53 5.64
N ASP A 76 -11.47 -4.22 5.80
CA ASP A 76 -11.54 -3.25 4.70
C ASP A 76 -10.45 -3.51 3.66
N LEU A 77 -9.24 -3.84 4.08
CA LEU A 77 -8.17 -4.24 3.17
C LEU A 77 -8.54 -5.50 2.38
N ALA A 78 -9.06 -6.53 3.04
CA ALA A 78 -9.50 -7.76 2.39
C ALA A 78 -10.63 -7.50 1.38
N TYR A 79 -11.55 -6.60 1.70
CA TYR A 79 -12.61 -6.16 0.78
C TYR A 79 -12.02 -5.49 -0.46
N GLN A 80 -11.08 -4.55 -0.31
CA GLN A 80 -10.43 -3.86 -1.43
C GLN A 80 -9.61 -4.82 -2.30
N GLU A 81 -8.92 -5.79 -1.70
CA GLU A 81 -8.20 -6.82 -2.46
C GLU A 81 -9.14 -7.71 -3.29
N ASN A 82 -10.32 -8.05 -2.76
CA ASN A 82 -11.34 -8.78 -3.50
C ASN A 82 -11.92 -7.94 -4.64
N GLU A 83 -12.18 -6.66 -4.41
CA GLU A 83 -12.67 -5.73 -5.44
C GLU A 83 -11.66 -5.57 -6.58
N LEU A 84 -10.37 -5.45 -6.26
CA LEU A 84 -9.30 -5.45 -7.26
C LEU A 84 -9.31 -6.74 -8.09
N ARG A 85 -9.48 -7.89 -7.43
CA ARG A 85 -9.53 -9.19 -8.13
C ARG A 85 -10.71 -9.27 -9.07
N ASN A 86 -11.90 -8.87 -8.62
CA ASN A 86 -13.11 -8.84 -9.43
C ASN A 86 -12.96 -7.89 -10.63
N THR A 87 -12.40 -6.72 -10.39
CA THR A 87 -12.11 -5.73 -11.44
C THR A 87 -11.16 -6.32 -12.49
N ARG A 88 -10.08 -6.99 -12.08
CA ARG A 88 -9.15 -7.66 -13.01
C ARG A 88 -9.83 -8.73 -13.85
N ILE A 89 -10.71 -9.56 -13.24
CA ILE A 89 -11.46 -10.60 -13.95
C ILE A 89 -12.39 -9.96 -14.99
N SER A 90 -13.17 -8.95 -14.60
CA SER A 90 -14.08 -8.24 -15.51
C SER A 90 -13.35 -7.60 -16.69
N MET A 91 -12.22 -6.93 -16.42
CA MET A 91 -11.38 -6.34 -17.45
C MET A 91 -10.78 -7.37 -18.40
N GLU A 92 -10.41 -8.55 -17.91
CA GLU A 92 -9.91 -9.62 -18.76
C GLU A 92 -11.02 -10.21 -19.66
N GLN A 93 -12.25 -10.33 -19.14
CA GLN A 93 -13.39 -10.73 -19.94
C GLN A 93 -13.68 -9.73 -21.07
N GLU A 94 -13.68 -8.43 -20.77
CA GLU A 94 -13.87 -7.39 -21.79
C GLU A 94 -12.73 -7.42 -22.83
N ARG A 95 -11.48 -7.60 -22.40
CA ARG A 95 -10.34 -7.73 -23.31
C ARG A 95 -10.53 -8.90 -24.28
N LEU A 96 -11.00 -10.05 -23.78
CA LEU A 96 -11.26 -11.23 -24.62
C LEU A 96 -12.41 -10.99 -25.58
N SER A 97 -13.47 -10.31 -25.17
CA SER A 97 -14.58 -9.92 -26.02
C SER A 97 -14.12 -9.02 -27.16
N LEU A 98 -13.40 -7.94 -26.86
CA LEU A 98 -12.84 -7.04 -27.87
C LEU A 98 -11.90 -7.78 -28.86
N LYS A 99 -11.14 -8.75 -28.36
CA LYS A 99 -10.29 -9.58 -29.20
C LYS A 99 -11.09 -10.48 -30.17
N GLN A 100 -12.22 -11.04 -29.72
CA GLN A 100 -13.13 -11.82 -30.55
C GLN A 100 -13.76 -10.95 -31.63
N ASP A 101 -14.26 -9.76 -31.27
CA ASP A 101 -14.83 -8.80 -32.22
C ASP A 101 -13.79 -8.40 -33.29
N ARG A 102 -12.56 -8.15 -32.85
CA ARG A 102 -11.46 -7.81 -33.76
C ARG A 102 -11.19 -8.95 -34.78
N ILE A 103 -11.17 -10.20 -34.34
CA ILE A 103 -10.98 -11.37 -35.21
C ILE A 103 -12.11 -11.44 -36.23
N GLY A 104 -13.36 -11.18 -35.80
CA GLY A 104 -14.54 -11.15 -36.68
C GLY A 104 -14.42 -10.11 -37.78
N ILE A 105 -14.20 -8.86 -37.41
CA ILE A 105 -14.05 -7.73 -38.34
C ILE A 105 -12.82 -7.89 -39.22
N GLN A 106 -11.73 -8.40 -38.70
CA GLN A 106 -10.52 -8.65 -39.48
C GLN A 106 -10.73 -9.71 -40.57
N LYS A 107 -11.49 -10.77 -40.28
CA LYS A 107 -11.89 -11.76 -41.31
C LYS A 107 -12.72 -11.09 -42.39
N GLU A 108 -13.69 -10.27 -42.04
CA GLU A 108 -14.54 -9.57 -42.97
C GLU A 108 -13.70 -8.59 -43.84
N PHE A 109 -12.82 -7.83 -43.22
CA PHE A 109 -11.89 -6.94 -43.89
C PHE A 109 -11.05 -7.67 -44.98
N ILE A 110 -10.52 -8.84 -44.66
CA ILE A 110 -9.74 -9.64 -45.62
C ILE A 110 -10.60 -10.06 -46.81
N ILE A 111 -11.87 -10.45 -46.59
CA ILE A 111 -12.81 -10.86 -47.65
C ILE A 111 -13.12 -9.66 -48.55
N LYS A 112 -13.52 -8.52 -47.95
CA LYS A 112 -13.92 -7.29 -48.69
C LYS A 112 -12.70 -6.70 -49.43
N LYS A 113 -11.52 -6.69 -48.83
CA LYS A 113 -10.28 -6.26 -49.46
C LYS A 113 -9.95 -7.11 -50.72
N ARG A 114 -10.15 -8.43 -50.64
CA ARG A 114 -9.91 -9.33 -51.77
C ARG A 114 -10.91 -9.04 -52.91
N ARG A 115 -12.21 -8.88 -52.55
CA ARG A 115 -13.26 -8.53 -53.52
C ARG A 115 -12.96 -7.19 -54.22
N TYR A 116 -12.66 -6.16 -53.46
CA TYR A 116 -12.27 -4.85 -53.95
C TYR A 116 -11.09 -4.96 -54.93
N GLY A 117 -10.02 -5.68 -54.60
CA GLY A 117 -8.86 -5.89 -55.46
C GLY A 117 -9.17 -6.65 -56.76
N GLN A 118 -10.13 -7.58 -56.72
CA GLN A 118 -10.62 -8.28 -57.94
C GLN A 118 -11.42 -7.31 -58.83
N TYR A 119 -12.37 -6.59 -58.28
CA TYR A 119 -13.24 -5.68 -59.00
C TYR A 119 -12.44 -4.49 -59.57
N LYS A 120 -11.44 -4.02 -58.84
CA LYS A 120 -10.53 -2.98 -59.36
C LYS A 120 -9.85 -3.42 -60.66
N ARG A 121 -9.27 -4.64 -60.70
CA ARG A 121 -8.64 -5.16 -61.95
C ARG A 121 -9.62 -5.38 -63.07
N LEU A 122 -10.83 -5.86 -62.79
CA LEU A 122 -11.89 -6.04 -63.77
C LEU A 122 -12.38 -4.73 -64.33
N MET A 123 -12.47 -3.67 -63.51
CA MET A 123 -12.84 -2.34 -63.91
C MET A 123 -11.79 -1.69 -64.80
N GLU A 124 -10.49 -1.88 -64.52
CA GLU A 124 -9.37 -1.44 -65.33
C GLU A 124 -9.42 -2.10 -66.71
N GLY A 125 -9.87 -3.36 -66.78
CA GLY A 125 -10.10 -4.10 -68.01
C GLY A 125 -11.48 -3.83 -68.67
N GLN A 126 -12.28 -2.94 -68.15
CA GLN A 126 -13.67 -2.64 -68.64
C GLN A 126 -14.59 -3.87 -68.69
N LEU A 127 -14.38 -4.83 -67.77
CA LEU A 127 -15.08 -6.12 -67.72
C LEU A 127 -16.28 -6.17 -66.78
N ILE A 128 -16.50 -5.10 -65.99
CA ILE A 128 -17.62 -4.97 -65.04
C ILE A 128 -18.30 -3.61 -65.12
N ALA A 129 -19.51 -3.51 -64.57
CA ALA A 129 -20.22 -2.27 -64.43
C ALA A 129 -19.54 -1.37 -63.36
N ARG A 130 -19.54 -0.08 -63.57
CA ARG A 130 -19.01 0.91 -62.63
C ARG A 130 -19.67 0.83 -61.26
N GLU A 131 -20.96 0.51 -61.23
CA GLU A 131 -21.79 0.38 -60.00
C GLU A 131 -21.24 -0.77 -59.10
N ASP A 132 -20.93 -1.92 -59.68
CA ASP A 132 -20.39 -3.08 -58.97
C ASP A 132 -19.01 -2.77 -58.35
N TYR A 133 -18.20 -1.99 -59.04
CA TYR A 133 -16.91 -1.54 -58.49
C TYR A 133 -17.08 -0.53 -57.36
N LEU A 134 -18.01 0.43 -57.49
CA LEU A 134 -18.32 1.41 -56.44
C LEU A 134 -18.83 0.69 -55.18
N GLN A 135 -19.79 -0.22 -55.33
CA GLN A 135 -20.28 -1.02 -54.20
C GLN A 135 -19.17 -1.79 -53.47
N ALA A 136 -18.28 -2.47 -54.23
CA ALA A 136 -17.19 -3.17 -53.63
C ALA A 136 -16.17 -2.27 -52.90
N THR A 137 -16.01 -1.03 -53.40
CA THR A 137 -15.19 0.01 -52.79
C THR A 137 -15.79 0.49 -51.47
N GLU A 138 -17.07 0.83 -51.47
CA GLU A 138 -17.82 1.27 -50.27
C GLU A 138 -17.81 0.19 -49.16
N GLU A 139 -18.10 -1.05 -49.54
CA GLU A 139 -18.04 -2.17 -48.62
C GLU A 139 -16.63 -2.38 -48.00
N TYR A 140 -15.57 -2.22 -48.77
CA TYR A 140 -14.20 -2.32 -48.29
C TYR A 140 -13.84 -1.15 -47.35
N GLU A 141 -14.14 0.08 -47.74
CA GLU A 141 -13.83 1.25 -46.91
C GLU A 141 -14.63 1.24 -45.60
N ALA A 142 -15.92 0.83 -45.62
CA ALA A 142 -16.72 0.72 -44.41
C ALA A 142 -16.12 -0.26 -43.40
N VAL A 143 -15.72 -1.46 -43.83
CA VAL A 143 -15.10 -2.46 -42.93
C VAL A 143 -13.70 -2.03 -42.47
N LYS A 144 -12.96 -1.35 -43.32
CA LYS A 144 -11.65 -0.76 -42.98
C LYS A 144 -11.77 0.27 -41.86
N GLU A 145 -12.78 1.14 -41.94
CA GLU A 145 -13.09 2.13 -40.90
C GLU A 145 -13.52 1.47 -39.59
N GLN A 146 -14.41 0.46 -39.67
CA GLN A 146 -14.81 -0.31 -38.49
C GLN A 146 -13.61 -0.95 -37.78
N LEU A 147 -12.67 -1.54 -38.52
CA LEU A 147 -11.45 -2.12 -37.95
C LEU A 147 -10.60 -1.05 -37.27
N SER A 148 -10.45 0.13 -37.89
CA SER A 148 -9.70 1.26 -37.33
C SER A 148 -10.30 1.76 -36.00
N VAL A 149 -11.63 1.93 -35.96
CA VAL A 149 -12.33 2.34 -34.74
C VAL A 149 -12.21 1.30 -33.64
N LEU A 150 -12.30 0.01 -33.98
CA LEU A 150 -12.12 -1.06 -32.99
C LEU A 150 -10.69 -1.12 -32.46
N ASP A 151 -9.68 -0.97 -33.31
CA ASP A 151 -8.28 -0.92 -32.89
C ASP A 151 -8.01 0.27 -31.94
N GLU A 152 -8.62 1.43 -32.20
CA GLU A 152 -8.56 2.59 -31.29
C GLU A 152 -9.26 2.30 -29.97
N ARG A 153 -10.45 1.69 -29.98
CA ARG A 153 -11.18 1.28 -28.77
C ARG A 153 -10.33 0.33 -27.91
N ILE A 154 -9.67 -0.68 -28.54
CA ILE A 154 -8.78 -1.61 -27.83
C ILE A 154 -7.61 -0.88 -27.19
N ARG A 155 -7.04 0.11 -27.88
CA ARG A 155 -5.94 0.92 -27.36
C ARG A 155 -6.38 1.75 -26.13
N GLN A 156 -7.51 2.43 -26.23
CA GLN A 156 -8.06 3.23 -25.14
C GLN A 156 -8.43 2.38 -23.93
N ASP A 157 -9.07 1.23 -24.15
CA ASP A 157 -9.41 0.27 -23.12
C ASP A 157 -8.13 -0.25 -22.40
N SER A 158 -7.06 -0.53 -23.13
CA SER A 158 -5.79 -0.93 -22.55
C SER A 158 -5.19 0.13 -21.62
N LEU A 159 -5.23 1.41 -22.02
CA LEU A 159 -4.75 2.51 -21.20
C LEU A 159 -5.63 2.71 -19.96
N PHE A 160 -6.94 2.65 -20.13
CA PHE A 160 -7.88 2.75 -19.01
C PHE A 160 -7.64 1.66 -17.96
N ARG A 161 -7.49 0.40 -18.40
CA ARG A 161 -7.19 -0.72 -17.50
C ARG A 161 -5.91 -0.53 -16.72
N LEU A 162 -4.83 -0.10 -17.37
CA LEU A 162 -3.56 0.16 -16.69
C LEU A 162 -3.72 1.22 -15.60
N THR A 163 -4.39 2.32 -15.91
CA THR A 163 -4.62 3.41 -14.95
C THR A 163 -5.49 2.96 -13.77
N GLN A 164 -6.57 2.24 -14.05
CA GLN A 164 -7.51 1.77 -13.03
C GLN A 164 -6.85 0.75 -12.07
N ILE A 165 -6.13 -0.22 -12.62
CA ILE A 165 -5.42 -1.22 -11.80
C ILE A 165 -4.33 -0.55 -10.97
N SER A 166 -3.55 0.37 -11.55
CA SER A 166 -2.50 1.09 -10.84
C SER A 166 -3.06 1.89 -9.65
N SER A 167 -4.18 2.58 -9.85
CA SER A 167 -4.84 3.34 -8.78
C SER A 167 -5.34 2.44 -7.63
N LEU A 168 -5.95 1.30 -7.97
CA LEU A 168 -6.40 0.34 -6.94
C LEU A 168 -5.23 -0.31 -6.20
N ASP A 169 -4.17 -0.71 -6.91
CA ASP A 169 -2.96 -1.28 -6.31
C ASP A 169 -2.28 -0.26 -5.37
N GLU A 170 -2.23 1.03 -5.74
CA GLU A 170 -1.67 2.09 -4.90
C GLU A 170 -2.49 2.30 -3.62
N ASN A 171 -3.81 2.31 -3.71
CA ASN A 171 -4.70 2.41 -2.56
C ASN A 171 -4.48 1.24 -1.59
N ILE A 172 -4.44 0.01 -2.09
CA ILE A 172 -4.17 -1.19 -1.29
C ILE A 172 -2.79 -1.11 -0.62
N MET A 173 -1.76 -0.64 -1.35
CA MET A 173 -0.42 -0.47 -0.79
C MET A 173 -0.41 0.55 0.35
N ASN A 174 -1.14 1.65 0.23
CA ASN A 174 -1.25 2.66 1.28
C ASN A 174 -1.98 2.12 2.51
N MET A 175 -3.05 1.35 2.33
CA MET A 175 -3.76 0.68 3.43
C MET A 175 -2.84 -0.32 4.16
N LYS A 176 -2.06 -1.13 3.43
CA LYS A 176 -1.07 -2.04 4.02
C LYS A 176 0.01 -1.32 4.82
N ARG A 177 0.48 -0.17 4.32
CA ARG A 177 1.46 0.65 5.04
C ARG A 177 0.87 1.23 6.33
N SER A 178 -0.36 1.72 6.31
CA SER A 178 -1.00 2.24 7.51
C SER A 178 -1.22 1.15 8.57
N LEU A 179 -1.62 -0.05 8.16
CA LEU A 179 -1.72 -1.20 9.05
C LEU A 179 -0.39 -1.64 9.66
N ALA A 180 0.72 -1.51 8.93
CA ALA A 180 2.05 -1.89 9.42
C ALA A 180 2.62 -0.89 10.43
N LEU A 181 2.03 0.29 10.59
CA LEU A 181 2.46 1.33 11.55
C LEU A 181 1.73 1.25 12.90
N VAL A 182 0.71 0.45 13.00
CA VAL A 182 -0.06 0.15 14.21
C VAL A 182 0.39 -1.14 14.86
#